data_4c69aa7ff0ec1048c97e652206f0e76c
#
_entry.id   4c69aa7ff0ec1048c97e652206f0e76c
#
_cell.length_a   1.000
_cell.length_b   1.000
_cell.length_c   1.000
_cell.angle_alpha   90.00
_cell.angle_beta   90.00
_cell.angle_gamma   90.00
#
_symmetry.space_group_name_H-M   'P 1'
#
loop_
_entity.id
_entity.type
_entity.pdbx_description
1 polymer ?
#
loop_
_entity_poly.entity_id
_entity_poly.type
_entity_poly.pdbx_seq_one_letter_code
_entity_poly.pdbx_strand_id
1 'polypeptide(L)'
;MISRDDIRAARAPLSCFLTLGLLWGAFAAQVPGIKARIAVSDGVFGLCLLVAAMGTILAMWLAPRLDARLGQRTMAALALAAGGLFLLPGLATGPIGFAPLLLFAAAATGALDVVMNARISGVEARRGRPLMNFAHAVFSMAYAVSALTAGLLRELGWPPVAVFALIALVNLALVRLALADRAQPLDDAADPRGAAARGLILLGGLVILIGFMAENATEGWSALHLERSLGGGATEGALGPAILGATMALGRLGGQALVTRYSEITVLALAAALSAMGAFAAGLAEGLALAYAGFAVLGLGVSVVAPMAFSHVGRNVGNRARTAAIARVSMIGYSGFFIGPPVMGFVSEAIGLGWSFVAMGGALLFITFILAPLLAAQDRRGHAG
;
A
#
# COMPACT_ATOMS: atom_id res chain seq x y z
N MET A 1 20.10 12.12 -9.83
CA MET A 1 20.33 11.63 -8.45
C MET A 1 19.68 12.58 -7.47
N ILE A 2 19.11 12.07 -6.37
CA ILE A 2 18.52 12.85 -5.29
C ILE A 2 19.65 13.43 -4.45
N SER A 3 19.66 14.75 -4.22
CA SER A 3 20.68 15.44 -3.46
C SER A 3 20.36 15.48 -1.96
N ARG A 4 21.37 15.80 -1.12
CA ARG A 4 21.16 16.03 0.31
C ARG A 4 20.18 17.17 0.59
N ASP A 5 20.16 18.18 -0.27
CA ASP A 5 19.24 19.33 -0.15
C ASP A 5 17.80 18.94 -0.51
N ASP A 6 17.60 17.99 -1.43
CA ASP A 6 16.27 17.46 -1.73
C ASP A 6 15.72 16.68 -0.53
N ILE A 7 16.55 15.83 0.10
CA ILE A 7 16.20 15.10 1.31
C ILE A 7 15.88 16.06 2.46
N ARG A 8 16.69 17.11 2.64
CA ARG A 8 16.45 18.13 3.68
C ARG A 8 15.14 18.88 3.45
N ALA A 9 14.82 19.21 2.19
CA ALA A 9 13.57 19.87 1.83
C ALA A 9 12.35 18.98 2.05
N ALA A 10 12.48 17.66 1.83
CA ALA A 10 11.43 16.67 1.95
C ALA A 10 11.38 15.99 3.35
N ARG A 11 12.22 16.39 4.31
CA ARG A 11 12.39 15.68 5.60
C ARG A 11 11.10 15.46 6.37
N ALA A 12 10.19 16.43 6.33
CA ALA A 12 8.91 16.34 7.04
C ALA A 12 7.99 15.28 6.42
N PRO A 13 7.62 15.29 5.12
CA PRO A 13 6.85 14.21 4.55
C PRO A 13 7.61 12.87 4.57
N LEU A 14 8.92 12.83 4.36
CA LEU A 14 9.70 11.58 4.44
C LEU A 14 9.64 10.91 5.82
N SER A 15 9.62 11.70 6.91
CA SER A 15 9.43 11.14 8.26
C SER A 15 8.05 10.49 8.43
N CYS A 16 7.02 11.00 7.75
CA CYS A 16 5.68 10.41 7.76
C CYS A 16 5.63 9.12 6.93
N PHE A 17 6.32 9.06 5.78
CA PHE A 17 6.48 7.81 5.01
C PHE A 17 7.22 6.74 5.84
N LEU A 18 8.27 7.11 6.58
CA LEU A 18 8.91 6.21 7.55
C LEU A 18 7.94 5.73 8.62
N THR A 19 7.18 6.64 9.24
CA THR A 19 6.19 6.30 10.26
C THR A 19 5.17 5.27 9.74
N LEU A 20 4.58 5.51 8.58
CA LEU A 20 3.60 4.58 8.01
C LEU A 20 4.23 3.22 7.70
N GLY A 21 5.41 3.21 7.08
CA GLY A 21 6.13 1.97 6.80
C GLY A 21 6.41 1.17 8.08
N LEU A 22 6.90 1.82 9.14
CA LEU A 22 7.16 1.17 10.42
C LEU A 22 5.90 0.57 11.05
N LEU A 23 4.79 1.30 11.06
CA LEU A 23 3.53 0.86 11.67
C LEU A 23 2.92 -0.33 10.91
N TRP A 24 2.76 -0.22 9.59
CA TRP A 24 2.15 -1.26 8.78
C TRP A 24 3.04 -2.50 8.62
N GLY A 25 4.37 -2.34 8.55
CA GLY A 25 5.30 -3.46 8.52
C GLY A 25 5.27 -4.28 9.82
N ALA A 26 5.25 -3.60 10.97
CA ALA A 26 5.08 -4.28 12.25
C ALA A 26 3.72 -4.99 12.32
N PHE A 27 2.64 -4.35 11.87
CA PHE A 27 1.31 -4.96 11.84
C PHE A 27 1.30 -6.24 10.99
N ALA A 28 1.83 -6.19 9.78
CA ALA A 28 1.86 -7.35 8.88
C ALA A 28 2.57 -8.57 9.49
N ALA A 29 3.70 -8.37 10.15
CA ALA A 29 4.42 -9.43 10.86
C ALA A 29 3.69 -9.93 12.13
N GLN A 30 2.82 -9.11 12.72
CA GLN A 30 2.04 -9.47 13.91
C GLN A 30 0.68 -10.12 13.58
N VAL A 31 0.25 -10.12 12.30
CA VAL A 31 -1.04 -10.69 11.87
C VAL A 31 -1.28 -12.11 12.40
N PRO A 32 -0.34 -13.09 12.31
CA PRO A 32 -0.57 -14.42 12.83
C PRO A 32 -0.82 -14.44 14.35
N GLY A 33 -0.02 -13.69 15.11
CA GLY A 33 -0.17 -13.59 16.57
C GLY A 33 -1.45 -12.88 16.99
N ILE A 34 -1.82 -11.80 16.31
CA ILE A 34 -3.09 -11.07 16.52
C ILE A 34 -4.27 -12.00 16.21
N LYS A 35 -4.26 -12.65 15.04
CA LYS A 35 -5.34 -13.54 14.62
C LYS A 35 -5.54 -14.72 15.58
N ALA A 36 -4.45 -15.34 16.04
CA ALA A 36 -4.51 -16.39 17.06
C ALA A 36 -5.13 -15.88 18.38
N ARG A 37 -4.77 -14.67 18.80
CA ARG A 37 -5.25 -14.06 20.04
C ARG A 37 -6.74 -13.71 20.00
N ILE A 38 -7.24 -13.16 18.86
CA ILE A 38 -8.67 -12.83 18.69
C ILE A 38 -9.52 -14.04 18.31
N ALA A 39 -8.91 -15.19 18.02
CA ALA A 39 -9.52 -16.50 17.78
C ALA A 39 -10.64 -16.49 16.71
N VAL A 40 -10.35 -15.96 15.51
CA VAL A 40 -11.33 -15.82 14.43
C VAL A 40 -10.96 -16.66 13.21
N SER A 41 -11.97 -17.01 12.40
CA SER A 41 -11.78 -17.58 11.08
C SER A 41 -11.13 -16.58 10.10
N ASP A 42 -10.67 -17.05 8.97
CA ASP A 42 -10.03 -16.21 7.95
C ASP A 42 -11.05 -15.23 7.33
N GLY A 43 -12.28 -15.67 7.10
CA GLY A 43 -13.35 -14.81 6.60
C GLY A 43 -13.68 -13.67 7.56
N VAL A 44 -13.82 -13.96 8.85
CA VAL A 44 -14.06 -12.93 9.88
C VAL A 44 -12.88 -11.98 10.00
N PHE A 45 -11.64 -12.47 9.92
CA PHE A 45 -10.46 -11.62 9.90
C PHE A 45 -10.46 -10.69 8.68
N GLY A 46 -10.78 -11.20 7.49
CA GLY A 46 -10.94 -10.41 6.28
C GLY A 46 -11.99 -9.30 6.43
N LEU A 47 -13.12 -9.58 7.11
CA LEU A 47 -14.13 -8.56 7.42
C LEU A 47 -13.64 -7.51 8.43
N CYS A 48 -12.81 -7.89 9.40
CA CYS A 48 -12.17 -6.91 10.30
C CYS A 48 -11.25 -5.95 9.52
N LEU A 49 -10.48 -6.47 8.58
CA LEU A 49 -9.64 -5.64 7.70
C LEU A 49 -10.47 -4.76 6.76
N LEU A 50 -11.62 -5.22 6.28
CA LEU A 50 -12.58 -4.38 5.54
C LEU A 50 -13.06 -3.20 6.38
N VAL A 51 -13.41 -3.41 7.65
CA VAL A 51 -13.81 -2.35 8.57
C VAL A 51 -12.68 -1.33 8.75
N ALA A 52 -11.43 -1.79 8.86
CA ALA A 52 -10.25 -0.90 8.91
C ALA A 52 -10.13 -0.05 7.63
N ALA A 53 -10.29 -0.65 6.46
CA ALA A 53 -10.25 0.06 5.19
C ALA A 53 -11.34 1.15 5.09
N MET A 54 -12.55 0.91 5.62
CA MET A 54 -13.60 1.94 5.72
C MET A 54 -13.13 3.15 6.53
N GLY A 55 -12.41 2.93 7.65
CA GLY A 55 -11.81 4.00 8.45
C GLY A 55 -10.83 4.83 7.65
N THR A 56 -9.97 4.17 6.88
CA THR A 56 -9.00 4.84 6.00
C THR A 56 -9.68 5.79 5.00
N ILE A 57 -10.72 5.33 4.30
CA ILE A 57 -11.41 6.19 3.30
C ILE A 57 -12.13 7.36 3.95
N LEU A 58 -12.84 7.12 5.06
CA LEU A 58 -13.52 8.21 5.76
C LEU A 58 -12.51 9.28 6.21
N ALA A 59 -11.35 8.85 6.69
CA ALA A 59 -10.29 9.75 7.11
C ALA A 59 -9.64 10.49 5.93
N MET A 60 -9.46 9.84 4.78
CA MET A 60 -8.98 10.50 3.56
C MET A 60 -9.91 11.64 3.13
N TRP A 61 -11.22 11.45 3.24
CA TRP A 61 -12.21 12.50 2.96
C TRP A 61 -12.16 13.65 3.98
N LEU A 62 -11.81 13.36 5.24
CA LEU A 62 -11.68 14.37 6.30
C LEU A 62 -10.31 15.07 6.30
N ALA A 63 -9.28 14.47 5.69
CA ALA A 63 -7.90 14.94 5.73
C ALA A 63 -7.73 16.41 5.28
N PRO A 64 -8.35 16.90 4.17
CA PRO A 64 -8.24 18.31 3.79
C PRO A 64 -8.81 19.27 4.85
N ARG A 65 -9.92 18.90 5.50
CA ARG A 65 -10.53 19.72 6.56
C ARG A 65 -9.66 19.77 7.81
N LEU A 66 -9.03 18.66 8.17
CA LEU A 66 -8.06 18.60 9.26
C LEU A 66 -6.83 19.46 8.93
N ASP A 67 -6.35 19.37 7.70
CA ASP A 67 -5.20 20.14 7.23
C ASP A 67 -5.46 21.64 7.21
N ALA A 68 -6.64 22.05 6.78
CA ALA A 68 -7.06 23.46 6.83
C ALA A 68 -7.11 24.02 8.26
N ARG A 69 -7.45 23.19 9.26
CA ARG A 69 -7.54 23.61 10.68
C ARG A 69 -6.20 23.59 11.39
N LEU A 70 -5.35 22.56 11.15
CA LEU A 70 -4.10 22.34 11.87
C LEU A 70 -2.88 22.90 11.13
N GLY A 71 -3.00 23.12 9.81
CA GLY A 71 -1.95 23.73 8.98
C GLY A 71 -0.65 22.93 9.03
N GLN A 72 0.45 23.59 9.35
CA GLN A 72 1.79 22.99 9.44
C GLN A 72 1.92 21.91 10.52
N ARG A 73 1.00 21.84 11.48
CA ARG A 73 1.02 20.81 12.55
C ARG A 73 0.30 19.54 12.16
N THR A 74 -0.38 19.47 11.01
CA THR A 74 -1.24 18.35 10.61
C THR A 74 -0.46 17.04 10.54
N MET A 75 0.66 17.01 9.83
CA MET A 75 1.46 15.79 9.72
C MET A 75 1.97 15.29 11.07
N ALA A 76 2.46 16.18 11.91
CA ALA A 76 2.94 15.82 13.25
C ALA A 76 1.80 15.31 14.15
N ALA A 77 0.63 15.95 14.12
CA ALA A 77 -0.53 15.53 14.89
C ALA A 77 -1.06 14.16 14.43
N LEU A 78 -1.14 13.94 13.11
CA LEU A 78 -1.59 12.67 12.54
C LEU A 78 -0.57 11.55 12.75
N ALA A 79 0.73 11.82 12.64
CA ALA A 79 1.78 10.85 12.94
C ALA A 79 1.76 10.44 14.42
N LEU A 80 1.54 11.39 15.32
CA LEU A 80 1.40 11.11 16.75
C LEU A 80 0.14 10.27 17.02
N ALA A 81 -1.00 10.65 16.41
CA ALA A 81 -2.23 9.90 16.52
C ALA A 81 -2.10 8.47 15.97
N ALA A 82 -1.46 8.31 14.81
CA ALA A 82 -1.21 7.00 14.21
C ALA A 82 -0.37 6.12 15.14
N GLY A 83 0.74 6.61 15.67
CA GLY A 83 1.58 5.86 16.62
C GLY A 83 0.84 5.44 17.88
N GLY A 84 0.02 6.32 18.45
CA GLY A 84 -0.77 6.02 19.65
C GLY A 84 -1.92 5.03 19.39
N LEU A 85 -2.66 5.23 18.28
CA LEU A 85 -3.81 4.38 17.94
C LEU A 85 -3.39 2.98 17.49
N PHE A 86 -2.20 2.80 16.92
CA PHE A 86 -1.67 1.47 16.57
C PHE A 86 -1.39 0.57 17.78
N LEU A 87 -1.32 1.11 18.99
CA LEU A 87 -1.24 0.30 20.21
C LEU A 87 -2.53 -0.51 20.43
N LEU A 88 -3.67 0.06 20.05
CA LEU A 88 -4.99 -0.45 20.40
C LEU A 88 -5.30 -1.83 19.78
N PRO A 89 -5.06 -2.10 18.49
CA PRO A 89 -5.26 -3.44 17.92
C PRO A 89 -4.46 -4.52 18.64
N GLY A 90 -3.27 -4.19 19.17
CA GLY A 90 -2.44 -5.09 19.96
C GLY A 90 -3.03 -5.49 21.32
N LEU A 91 -4.04 -4.78 21.81
CA LEU A 91 -4.73 -5.07 23.08
C LEU A 91 -5.99 -5.90 22.89
N ALA A 92 -6.50 -6.01 21.65
CA ALA A 92 -7.75 -6.70 21.38
C ALA A 92 -7.68 -8.19 21.72
N THR A 93 -8.78 -8.72 22.29
CA THR A 93 -8.93 -10.14 22.65
C THR A 93 -10.06 -10.84 21.90
N GLY A 94 -10.72 -10.14 20.97
CA GLY A 94 -11.80 -10.67 20.15
C GLY A 94 -12.13 -9.75 18.99
N PRO A 95 -12.91 -10.22 17.98
CA PRO A 95 -13.18 -9.48 16.74
C PRO A 95 -13.98 -8.19 16.95
N ILE A 96 -14.92 -8.18 17.90
CA ILE A 96 -15.77 -7.02 18.19
C ILE A 96 -14.93 -5.84 18.73
N GLY A 97 -13.88 -6.10 19.48
CA GLY A 97 -12.92 -5.08 19.92
C GLY A 97 -11.91 -4.74 18.84
N PHE A 98 -11.37 -5.76 18.15
CA PHE A 98 -10.29 -5.59 17.18
C PHE A 98 -10.68 -4.71 15.99
N ALA A 99 -11.83 -4.96 15.37
CA ALA A 99 -12.23 -4.25 14.14
C ALA A 99 -12.36 -2.72 14.34
N PRO A 100 -13.06 -2.18 15.37
CA PRO A 100 -13.12 -0.74 15.58
C PRO A 100 -11.78 -0.14 16.02
N LEU A 101 -10.95 -0.86 16.80
CA LEU A 101 -9.64 -0.36 17.20
C LEU A 101 -8.71 -0.24 15.99
N LEU A 102 -8.74 -1.22 15.09
CA LEU A 102 -8.00 -1.15 13.83
C LEU A 102 -8.55 -0.08 12.89
N LEU A 103 -9.88 0.16 12.87
CA LEU A 103 -10.49 1.24 12.09
C LEU A 103 -9.91 2.61 12.48
N PHE A 104 -9.80 2.93 13.78
CA PHE A 104 -9.22 4.20 14.21
C PHE A 104 -7.72 4.31 13.88
N ALA A 105 -6.96 3.23 14.03
CA ALA A 105 -5.55 3.18 13.64
C ALA A 105 -5.39 3.42 12.11
N ALA A 106 -6.19 2.72 11.31
CA ALA A 106 -6.21 2.86 9.86
C ALA A 106 -6.71 4.25 9.42
N ALA A 107 -7.66 4.84 10.13
CA ALA A 107 -8.14 6.20 9.87
C ALA A 107 -7.01 7.23 10.06
N ALA A 108 -6.24 7.14 11.15
CA ALA A 108 -5.14 8.06 11.40
C ALA A 108 -4.04 7.94 10.33
N THR A 109 -3.69 6.72 9.94
CA THR A 109 -2.70 6.48 8.87
C THR A 109 -3.22 6.91 7.51
N GLY A 110 -4.49 6.68 7.18
CA GLY A 110 -5.11 7.12 5.93
C GLY A 110 -5.17 8.64 5.78
N ALA A 111 -5.48 9.37 6.87
CA ALA A 111 -5.42 10.83 6.85
C ALA A 111 -3.98 11.33 6.68
N LEU A 112 -3.01 10.69 7.36
CA LEU A 112 -1.59 11.04 7.23
C LEU A 112 -1.09 10.77 5.81
N ASP A 113 -1.52 9.68 5.19
CA ASP A 113 -1.15 9.31 3.81
C ASP A 113 -1.54 10.41 2.81
N VAL A 114 -2.77 10.91 2.87
CA VAL A 114 -3.22 12.02 2.01
C VAL A 114 -2.34 13.24 2.17
N VAL A 115 -2.09 13.67 3.42
CA VAL A 115 -1.37 14.91 3.68
C VAL A 115 0.10 14.78 3.30
N MET A 116 0.78 13.66 3.64
CA MET A 116 2.19 13.49 3.31
C MET A 116 2.43 13.38 1.80
N ASN A 117 1.53 12.70 1.06
CA ASN A 117 1.62 12.61 -0.40
C ASN A 117 1.46 13.99 -1.06
N ALA A 118 0.53 14.80 -0.59
CA ALA A 118 0.38 16.16 -1.08
C ALA A 118 1.60 17.05 -0.74
N ARG A 119 2.17 16.91 0.46
CA ARG A 119 3.39 17.64 0.85
C ARG A 119 4.60 17.28 -0.03
N ILE A 120 4.81 15.97 -0.29
CA ILE A 120 5.93 15.55 -1.15
C ILE A 120 5.74 16.02 -2.59
N SER A 121 4.50 15.97 -3.12
CA SER A 121 4.17 16.53 -4.43
C SER A 121 4.46 18.03 -4.50
N GLY A 122 4.11 18.79 -3.47
CA GLY A 122 4.46 20.21 -3.38
C GLY A 122 5.98 20.47 -3.34
N VAL A 123 6.76 19.59 -2.70
CA VAL A 123 8.23 19.67 -2.72
C VAL A 123 8.76 19.38 -4.12
N GLU A 124 8.24 18.35 -4.80
CA GLU A 124 8.59 18.03 -6.21
C GLU A 124 8.38 19.24 -7.13
N ALA A 125 7.21 19.86 -7.06
CA ALA A 125 6.86 21.01 -7.90
C ALA A 125 7.83 22.19 -7.69
N ARG A 126 8.21 22.47 -6.42
CA ARG A 126 9.16 23.56 -6.12
C ARG A 126 10.60 23.24 -6.51
N ARG A 127 10.99 21.96 -6.41
CA ARG A 127 12.37 21.52 -6.71
C ARG A 127 12.62 21.14 -8.15
N GLY A 128 11.54 20.93 -8.94
CA GLY A 128 11.61 20.43 -10.32
C GLY A 128 12.23 19.03 -10.42
N ARG A 129 12.11 18.21 -9.36
CA ARG A 129 12.72 16.86 -9.28
C ARG A 129 11.73 15.84 -8.76
N PRO A 130 11.66 14.61 -9.35
CA PRO A 130 10.75 13.56 -8.92
C PRO A 130 11.21 12.98 -7.57
N LEU A 131 10.43 13.19 -6.51
CA LEU A 131 10.70 12.70 -5.15
C LEU A 131 9.67 11.67 -4.67
N MET A 132 8.51 11.58 -5.33
CA MET A 132 7.42 10.69 -4.93
C MET A 132 7.86 9.21 -4.87
N ASN A 133 8.48 8.71 -5.94
CA ASN A 133 8.96 7.33 -5.97
C ASN A 133 10.01 7.05 -4.89
N PHE A 134 10.87 8.03 -4.58
CA PHE A 134 11.82 7.91 -3.49
C PHE A 134 11.14 7.86 -2.13
N ALA A 135 10.12 8.69 -1.89
CA ALA A 135 9.35 8.68 -0.65
C ALA A 135 8.63 7.33 -0.44
N HIS A 136 8.02 6.78 -1.50
CA HIS A 136 7.42 5.45 -1.45
C HIS A 136 8.45 4.33 -1.29
N ALA A 137 9.68 4.47 -1.81
CA ALA A 137 10.76 3.53 -1.55
C ALA A 137 11.21 3.59 -0.08
N VAL A 138 11.25 4.79 0.52
CA VAL A 138 11.51 4.98 1.96
C VAL A 138 10.44 4.29 2.81
N PHE A 139 9.16 4.45 2.46
CA PHE A 139 8.05 3.71 3.09
C PHE A 139 8.29 2.19 3.00
N SER A 140 8.54 1.67 1.79
CA SER A 140 8.69 0.22 1.57
C SER A 140 9.89 -0.36 2.31
N MET A 141 11.00 0.37 2.39
CA MET A 141 12.16 -0.05 3.16
C MET A 141 11.90 -0.04 4.67
N ALA A 142 11.23 1.00 5.17
CA ALA A 142 10.82 1.07 6.57
C ALA A 142 9.85 -0.07 6.94
N TYR A 143 8.91 -0.37 6.03
CA TYR A 143 7.98 -1.49 6.15
C TYR A 143 8.75 -2.82 6.26
N ALA A 144 9.69 -3.07 5.34
CA ALA A 144 10.48 -4.30 5.34
C ALA A 144 11.30 -4.48 6.63
N VAL A 145 12.01 -3.43 7.05
CA VAL A 145 12.82 -3.44 8.28
C VAL A 145 11.93 -3.65 9.50
N SER A 146 10.80 -2.98 9.56
CA SER A 146 9.85 -3.11 10.67
C SER A 146 9.21 -4.48 10.73
N ALA A 147 8.82 -5.07 9.59
CA ALA A 147 8.26 -6.41 9.53
C ALA A 147 9.26 -7.44 10.08
N LEU A 148 10.51 -7.38 9.62
CA LEU A 148 11.56 -8.28 10.09
C LEU A 148 11.84 -8.10 11.60
N THR A 149 11.96 -6.86 12.07
CA THR A 149 12.17 -6.56 13.50
C THR A 149 11.00 -7.07 14.34
N ALA A 150 9.77 -6.83 13.91
CA ALA A 150 8.57 -7.28 14.62
C ALA A 150 8.44 -8.82 14.66
N GLY A 151 8.87 -9.51 13.59
CA GLY A 151 8.95 -10.98 13.56
C GLY A 151 9.96 -11.52 14.58
N LEU A 152 11.18 -10.96 14.61
CA LEU A 152 12.21 -11.31 15.59
C LEU A 152 11.75 -11.08 17.03
N LEU A 153 11.13 -9.94 17.32
CA LEU A 153 10.59 -9.65 18.65
C LEU A 153 9.47 -10.64 19.04
N ARG A 154 8.62 -11.02 18.09
CA ARG A 154 7.58 -12.04 18.32
C ARG A 154 8.18 -13.42 18.58
N GLU A 155 9.25 -13.81 17.89
CA GLU A 155 10.01 -15.02 18.16
C GLU A 155 10.57 -15.03 19.61
N LEU A 156 10.99 -13.86 20.11
CA LEU A 156 11.43 -13.66 21.49
C LEU A 156 10.28 -13.59 22.51
N GLY A 157 9.04 -13.83 22.07
CA GLY A 157 7.85 -13.85 22.94
C GLY A 157 7.25 -12.48 23.27
N TRP A 158 7.63 -11.41 22.57
CA TRP A 158 7.03 -10.11 22.80
C TRP A 158 5.56 -10.08 22.33
N PRO A 159 4.62 -9.62 23.16
CA PRO A 159 3.23 -9.49 22.74
C PRO A 159 3.08 -8.34 21.72
N PRO A 160 2.05 -8.38 20.84
CA PRO A 160 1.85 -7.37 19.80
C PRO A 160 1.86 -5.93 20.31
N VAL A 161 1.25 -5.67 21.47
CA VAL A 161 1.21 -4.32 22.06
C VAL A 161 2.61 -3.80 22.42
N ALA A 162 3.52 -4.66 22.90
CA ALA A 162 4.88 -4.24 23.23
C ALA A 162 5.69 -3.90 21.96
N VAL A 163 5.49 -4.67 20.89
CA VAL A 163 6.09 -4.38 19.59
C VAL A 163 5.58 -3.03 19.05
N PHE A 164 4.27 -2.81 19.08
CA PHE A 164 3.70 -1.53 18.65
C PHE A 164 4.13 -0.36 19.55
N ALA A 165 4.33 -0.57 20.85
CA ALA A 165 4.85 0.45 21.76
C ALA A 165 6.29 0.86 21.39
N LEU A 166 7.15 -0.10 21.04
CA LEU A 166 8.50 0.20 20.55
C LEU A 166 8.44 1.05 19.27
N ILE A 167 7.59 0.69 18.31
CA ILE A 167 7.42 1.47 17.09
C ILE A 167 6.85 2.87 17.39
N ALA A 168 5.89 2.98 18.32
CA ALA A 168 5.37 4.27 18.75
C ALA A 168 6.44 5.18 19.39
N LEU A 169 7.38 4.61 20.15
CA LEU A 169 8.53 5.36 20.69
C LEU A 169 9.46 5.88 19.58
N VAL A 170 9.76 5.04 18.58
CA VAL A 170 10.54 5.47 17.39
C VAL A 170 9.78 6.59 16.66
N ASN A 171 8.46 6.43 16.50
CA ASN A 171 7.62 7.45 15.87
C ASN A 171 7.66 8.79 16.61
N LEU A 172 7.72 8.83 17.93
CA LEU A 172 7.89 10.08 18.70
C LEU A 172 9.15 10.87 18.28
N ALA A 173 10.22 10.18 17.93
CA ALA A 173 11.41 10.83 17.40
C ALA A 173 11.17 11.38 15.97
N LEU A 174 10.45 10.64 15.13
CA LEU A 174 10.12 11.05 13.76
C LEU A 174 9.15 12.24 13.72
N VAL A 175 8.22 12.33 14.66
CA VAL A 175 7.27 13.46 14.80
C VAL A 175 8.02 14.80 14.90
N ARG A 176 9.20 14.85 15.51
CA ARG A 176 10.01 16.07 15.57
C ARG A 176 10.42 16.56 14.17
N LEU A 177 10.64 15.64 13.22
CA LEU A 177 10.93 15.98 11.83
C LEU A 177 9.66 16.44 11.09
N ALA A 178 8.52 15.83 11.38
CA ALA A 178 7.22 16.22 10.82
C ALA A 178 6.80 17.64 11.25
N LEU A 179 7.20 18.10 12.44
CA LEU A 179 7.01 19.48 12.91
C LEU A 179 7.77 20.52 12.07
N ALA A 180 8.72 20.10 11.25
CA ALA A 180 9.43 21.00 10.34
C ALA A 180 8.69 21.28 9.03
N ASP A 181 7.43 20.86 8.90
CA ASP A 181 6.56 21.20 7.77
C ASP A 181 6.37 22.73 7.68
N ARG A 182 6.55 23.26 6.48
CA ARG A 182 6.38 24.69 6.17
C ARG A 182 5.45 24.89 4.97
N ALA A 183 4.78 23.84 4.53
CA ALA A 183 3.87 23.91 3.40
C ALA A 183 2.56 24.60 3.79
N GLN A 184 1.88 25.17 2.80
CA GLN A 184 0.53 25.67 2.96
C GLN A 184 -0.48 24.51 3.03
N PRO A 185 -1.65 24.72 3.68
CA PRO A 185 -2.73 23.74 3.65
C PRO A 185 -3.11 23.33 2.22
N LEU A 186 -3.71 22.13 2.11
CA LEU A 186 -4.25 21.64 0.85
C LEU A 186 -5.40 22.55 0.41
N ASP A 187 -5.37 22.98 -0.85
CA ASP A 187 -6.56 23.58 -1.48
C ASP A 187 -7.65 22.51 -1.65
N ASP A 188 -8.91 22.91 -1.49
CA ASP A 188 -10.04 22.01 -1.77
C ASP A 188 -9.95 21.48 -3.20
N ALA A 189 -10.23 20.19 -3.35
CA ALA A 189 -10.04 19.44 -4.59
C ALA A 189 -10.65 20.15 -5.80
N ALA A 190 -9.90 20.19 -6.89
CA ALA A 190 -10.34 20.73 -8.17
C ALA A 190 -11.68 20.13 -8.61
N ASP A 191 -12.55 20.98 -9.18
CA ASP A 191 -13.88 20.65 -9.68
C ASP A 191 -13.85 19.43 -10.65
N PRO A 192 -14.62 18.35 -10.39
CA PRO A 192 -14.55 17.10 -11.16
C PRO A 192 -15.21 17.16 -12.55
N ARG A 193 -15.53 18.30 -13.11
CA ARG A 193 -16.35 18.49 -14.32
C ARG A 193 -15.65 18.28 -15.66
N GLY A 194 -14.41 17.77 -15.70
CA GLY A 194 -13.74 17.43 -16.95
C GLY A 194 -14.30 16.17 -17.64
N ALA A 195 -14.64 16.25 -18.91
CA ALA A 195 -15.04 15.11 -19.75
C ALA A 195 -13.81 14.24 -20.11
N ALA A 196 -13.36 13.41 -19.19
CA ALA A 196 -12.37 12.37 -19.49
C ALA A 196 -13.08 11.14 -20.08
N ALA A 197 -12.44 10.45 -21.02
CA ALA A 197 -13.00 9.24 -21.62
C ALA A 197 -13.33 8.21 -20.53
N ARG A 198 -14.61 7.93 -20.32
CA ARG A 198 -15.11 7.04 -19.26
C ARG A 198 -14.46 5.66 -19.29
N GLY A 199 -14.20 5.13 -20.50
CA GLY A 199 -13.55 3.84 -20.67
C GLY A 199 -12.10 3.82 -20.12
N LEU A 200 -11.31 4.87 -20.36
CA LEU A 200 -9.95 4.98 -19.85
C LEU A 200 -9.90 5.02 -18.32
N ILE A 201 -10.81 5.78 -17.71
CA ILE A 201 -10.94 5.86 -16.25
C ILE A 201 -11.31 4.50 -15.66
N LEU A 202 -12.29 3.81 -16.26
CA LEU A 202 -12.72 2.50 -15.78
C LEU A 202 -11.60 1.47 -15.91
N LEU A 203 -10.97 1.34 -17.07
CA LEU A 203 -9.90 0.36 -17.29
C LEU A 203 -8.68 0.65 -16.42
N GLY A 204 -8.22 1.92 -16.35
CA GLY A 204 -7.12 2.31 -15.49
C GLY A 204 -7.43 2.08 -14.00
N GLY A 205 -8.66 2.39 -13.58
CA GLY A 205 -9.15 2.14 -12.22
C GLY A 205 -9.17 0.65 -11.87
N LEU A 206 -9.65 -0.21 -12.78
CA LEU A 206 -9.64 -1.67 -12.58
C LEU A 206 -8.23 -2.25 -12.48
N VAL A 207 -7.29 -1.73 -13.27
CA VAL A 207 -5.88 -2.13 -13.17
C VAL A 207 -5.34 -1.80 -11.78
N ILE A 208 -5.58 -0.58 -11.29
CA ILE A 208 -5.09 -0.16 -9.97
C ILE A 208 -5.79 -0.94 -8.86
N LEU A 209 -7.10 -1.21 -9.00
CA LEU A 209 -7.87 -2.02 -8.06
C LEU A 209 -7.21 -3.40 -7.87
N ILE A 210 -6.92 -4.11 -8.96
CA ILE A 210 -6.29 -5.43 -8.90
C ILE A 210 -4.86 -5.33 -8.34
N GLY A 211 -4.09 -4.32 -8.73
CA GLY A 211 -2.75 -4.07 -8.19
C GLY A 211 -2.78 -3.87 -6.67
N PHE A 212 -3.66 -3.02 -6.17
CA PHE A 212 -3.82 -2.77 -4.73
C PHE A 212 -4.39 -3.97 -3.98
N MET A 213 -5.28 -4.77 -4.61
CA MET A 213 -5.71 -6.05 -4.03
C MET A 213 -4.53 -6.99 -3.82
N ALA A 214 -3.65 -7.13 -4.83
CA ALA A 214 -2.49 -8.02 -4.75
C ALA A 214 -1.44 -7.56 -3.74
N GLU A 215 -1.18 -6.25 -3.66
CA GLU A 215 -0.30 -5.64 -2.65
C GLU A 215 -0.85 -5.90 -1.25
N ASN A 216 -2.09 -5.51 -0.98
CA ASN A 216 -2.74 -5.67 0.33
C ASN A 216 -2.91 -7.13 0.75
N ALA A 217 -3.24 -8.02 -0.22
CA ALA A 217 -3.32 -9.45 0.03
C ALA A 217 -1.99 -9.99 0.55
N THR A 218 -0.88 -9.60 -0.07
CA THR A 218 0.44 -10.08 0.34
C THR A 218 0.86 -9.46 1.68
N GLU A 219 0.62 -8.16 1.89
CA GLU A 219 0.89 -7.49 3.16
C GLU A 219 0.15 -8.12 4.34
N GLY A 220 -1.14 -8.39 4.17
CA GLY A 220 -2.00 -8.89 5.24
C GLY A 220 -1.96 -10.40 5.47
N TRP A 221 -1.53 -11.20 4.48
CA TRP A 221 -1.70 -12.65 4.51
C TRP A 221 -0.43 -13.46 4.30
N SER A 222 0.68 -12.85 3.83
CA SER A 222 1.92 -13.60 3.56
C SER A 222 2.53 -14.22 4.81
N ALA A 223 2.60 -13.48 5.92
CA ALA A 223 3.11 -14.02 7.18
C ALA A 223 2.28 -15.21 7.65
N LEU A 224 0.95 -15.10 7.59
CA LEU A 224 0.05 -16.18 7.96
C LEU A 224 0.20 -17.42 7.06
N HIS A 225 0.42 -17.22 5.75
CA HIS A 225 0.66 -18.30 4.79
C HIS A 225 1.94 -19.06 5.12
N LEU A 226 3.04 -18.33 5.34
CA LEU A 226 4.34 -18.92 5.66
C LEU A 226 4.31 -19.71 6.97
N GLU A 227 3.65 -19.20 8.01
CA GLU A 227 3.56 -19.87 9.29
C GLU A 227 2.57 -21.04 9.29
N ARG A 228 1.32 -20.80 8.87
CA ARG A 228 0.25 -21.79 8.99
C ARG A 228 0.29 -22.86 7.90
N SER A 229 0.56 -22.47 6.65
CA SER A 229 0.50 -23.38 5.51
C SER A 229 1.82 -24.10 5.27
N LEU A 230 2.96 -23.42 5.56
CA LEU A 230 4.30 -23.93 5.26
C LEU A 230 5.14 -24.25 6.51
N GLY A 231 4.58 -24.10 7.72
CA GLY A 231 5.20 -24.52 8.96
C GLY A 231 6.35 -23.63 9.45
N GLY A 232 6.45 -22.40 8.95
CA GLY A 232 7.47 -21.44 9.38
C GLY A 232 7.23 -20.92 10.81
N GLY A 233 8.31 -20.49 11.48
CA GLY A 233 8.25 -19.77 12.75
C GLY A 233 7.88 -18.28 12.56
N ALA A 234 7.86 -17.53 13.66
CA ALA A 234 7.47 -16.12 13.65
C ALA A 234 8.38 -15.23 12.80
N THR A 235 9.68 -15.45 12.88
CA THR A 235 10.68 -14.73 12.06
C THR A 235 10.55 -15.10 10.58
N GLU A 236 10.38 -16.39 10.27
CA GLU A 236 10.22 -16.89 8.91
C GLU A 236 8.92 -16.37 8.27
N GLY A 237 7.83 -16.32 9.05
CA GLY A 237 6.58 -15.69 8.59
C GLY A 237 6.75 -14.22 8.28
N ALA A 238 7.46 -13.47 9.11
CA ALA A 238 7.72 -12.04 8.91
C ALA A 238 8.59 -11.74 7.68
N LEU A 239 9.35 -12.72 7.15
CA LEU A 239 10.06 -12.57 5.88
C LEU A 239 9.11 -12.35 4.69
N GLY A 240 7.88 -12.85 4.72
CA GLY A 240 6.90 -12.61 3.65
C GLY A 240 6.67 -11.12 3.39
N PRO A 241 6.11 -10.37 4.33
CA PRO A 241 5.93 -8.93 4.19
C PRO A 241 7.26 -8.17 4.07
N ALA A 242 8.34 -8.61 4.71
CA ALA A 242 9.65 -7.97 4.59
C ALA A 242 10.23 -8.07 3.17
N ILE A 243 10.17 -9.23 2.54
CA ILE A 243 10.62 -9.45 1.16
C ILE A 243 9.76 -8.63 0.20
N LEU A 244 8.43 -8.62 0.38
CA LEU A 244 7.55 -7.78 -0.41
C LEU A 244 7.99 -6.31 -0.34
N GLY A 245 8.10 -5.75 0.85
CA GLY A 245 8.50 -4.35 1.05
C GLY A 245 9.86 -4.03 0.43
N ALA A 246 10.86 -4.89 0.64
CA ALA A 246 12.20 -4.71 0.08
C ALA A 246 12.20 -4.73 -1.46
N THR A 247 11.52 -5.69 -2.06
CA THR A 247 11.44 -5.82 -3.53
C THR A 247 10.58 -4.72 -4.15
N MET A 248 9.53 -4.25 -3.47
CA MET A 248 8.77 -3.07 -3.89
C MET A 248 9.62 -1.80 -3.85
N ALA A 249 10.48 -1.62 -2.83
CA ALA A 249 11.41 -0.50 -2.80
C ALA A 249 12.35 -0.53 -4.03
N LEU A 250 12.91 -1.69 -4.35
CA LEU A 250 13.77 -1.88 -5.54
C LEU A 250 13.01 -1.60 -6.84
N GLY A 251 11.79 -2.12 -6.97
CA GLY A 251 10.96 -1.91 -8.16
C GLY A 251 10.55 -0.44 -8.34
N ARG A 252 10.22 0.27 -7.27
CA ARG A 252 9.90 1.72 -7.30
C ARG A 252 11.10 2.57 -7.70
N LEU A 253 12.30 2.23 -7.24
CA LEU A 253 13.54 2.94 -7.62
C LEU A 253 13.97 2.61 -9.05
N GLY A 254 13.81 1.36 -9.50
CA GLY A 254 14.22 0.91 -10.83
C GLY A 254 13.18 1.15 -11.94
N GLY A 255 11.89 1.17 -11.59
CA GLY A 255 10.79 1.25 -12.57
C GLY A 255 10.82 2.48 -13.46
N GLN A 256 11.36 3.59 -12.96
CA GLN A 256 11.49 4.83 -13.73
C GLN A 256 12.43 4.67 -14.95
N ALA A 257 13.42 3.78 -14.88
CA ALA A 257 14.32 3.50 -15.99
C ALA A 257 13.65 2.67 -17.10
N LEU A 258 12.65 1.86 -16.79
CA LEU A 258 11.92 1.05 -17.76
C LEU A 258 11.03 1.90 -18.67
N VAL A 259 10.41 2.94 -18.12
CA VAL A 259 9.48 3.82 -18.86
C VAL A 259 10.19 4.70 -19.90
N THR A 260 11.50 4.85 -19.79
CA THR A 260 12.29 5.57 -20.83
C THR A 260 12.51 4.73 -22.08
N ARG A 261 12.31 3.40 -22.00
CA ARG A 261 12.60 2.46 -23.11
C ARG A 261 11.34 1.78 -23.67
N TYR A 262 10.31 1.62 -22.87
CA TYR A 262 9.09 0.88 -23.23
C TYR A 262 7.84 1.71 -22.97
N SER A 263 6.75 1.38 -23.69
CA SER A 263 5.45 2.04 -23.42
C SER A 263 4.93 1.65 -22.02
N GLU A 264 4.17 2.55 -21.40
CA GLU A 264 3.58 2.30 -20.06
C GLU A 264 2.69 1.07 -20.05
N ILE A 265 1.92 0.83 -21.12
CA ILE A 265 1.07 -0.36 -21.23
C ILE A 265 1.91 -1.63 -21.30
N THR A 266 3.03 -1.62 -22.02
CA THR A 266 3.93 -2.76 -22.08
C THR A 266 4.55 -3.05 -20.72
N VAL A 267 5.06 -2.01 -20.02
CA VAL A 267 5.61 -2.16 -18.67
C VAL A 267 4.54 -2.68 -17.71
N LEU A 268 3.33 -2.13 -17.78
CA LEU A 268 2.18 -2.55 -16.98
C LEU A 268 1.86 -4.04 -17.18
N ALA A 269 1.73 -4.48 -18.44
CA ALA A 269 1.39 -5.86 -18.77
C ALA A 269 2.46 -6.84 -18.29
N LEU A 270 3.75 -6.52 -18.51
CA LEU A 270 4.87 -7.35 -18.07
C LEU A 270 4.97 -7.38 -16.53
N ALA A 271 4.77 -6.26 -15.87
CA ALA A 271 4.77 -6.16 -14.41
C ALA A 271 3.63 -6.99 -13.79
N ALA A 272 2.43 -6.91 -14.36
CA ALA A 272 1.29 -7.71 -13.92
C ALA A 272 1.52 -9.22 -14.15
N ALA A 273 2.09 -9.61 -15.30
CA ALA A 273 2.45 -11.00 -15.57
C ALA A 273 3.53 -11.51 -14.58
N LEU A 274 4.55 -10.70 -14.31
CA LEU A 274 5.60 -11.01 -13.35
C LEU A 274 4.99 -11.18 -11.94
N SER A 275 4.10 -10.27 -11.52
CA SER A 275 3.40 -10.37 -10.24
C SER A 275 2.53 -11.63 -10.15
N ALA A 276 1.86 -12.00 -11.24
CA ALA A 276 1.04 -13.21 -11.30
C ALA A 276 1.90 -14.48 -11.14
N MET A 277 3.05 -14.55 -11.82
CA MET A 277 3.98 -15.66 -11.64
C MET A 277 4.46 -15.77 -10.19
N GLY A 278 4.77 -14.63 -9.55
CA GLY A 278 5.12 -14.58 -8.13
C GLY A 278 4.00 -15.06 -7.22
N ALA A 279 2.76 -14.64 -7.48
CA ALA A 279 1.59 -15.06 -6.72
C ALA A 279 1.32 -16.58 -6.86
N PHE A 280 1.45 -17.13 -8.06
CA PHE A 280 1.35 -18.59 -8.28
C PHE A 280 2.48 -19.34 -7.59
N ALA A 281 3.71 -18.88 -7.70
CA ALA A 281 4.85 -19.50 -7.03
C ALA A 281 4.69 -19.50 -5.52
N ALA A 282 4.22 -18.39 -4.92
CA ALA A 282 3.96 -18.31 -3.49
C ALA A 282 2.78 -19.20 -3.07
N GLY A 283 1.66 -19.16 -3.83
CA GLY A 283 0.44 -19.89 -3.48
C GLY A 283 0.53 -21.41 -3.64
N LEU A 284 1.34 -21.89 -4.59
CA LEU A 284 1.57 -23.30 -4.86
C LEU A 284 2.85 -23.84 -4.19
N ALA A 285 3.52 -23.02 -3.37
CA ALA A 285 4.74 -23.42 -2.70
C ALA A 285 4.47 -24.55 -1.68
N GLU A 286 5.31 -25.57 -1.71
CA GLU A 286 5.35 -26.64 -0.70
C GLU A 286 6.41 -26.38 0.39
N GLY A 287 7.15 -25.28 0.29
CA GLY A 287 8.18 -24.87 1.24
C GLY A 287 8.52 -23.39 1.19
N LEU A 288 9.16 -22.92 2.25
CA LEU A 288 9.44 -21.50 2.50
C LEU A 288 10.27 -20.85 1.36
N ALA A 289 11.27 -21.54 0.83
CA ALA A 289 12.17 -20.98 -0.16
C ALA A 289 11.44 -20.55 -1.45
N LEU A 290 10.52 -21.39 -1.96
CA LEU A 290 9.74 -21.08 -3.15
C LEU A 290 8.73 -19.95 -2.85
N ALA A 291 8.11 -19.95 -1.67
CA ALA A 291 7.20 -18.89 -1.26
C ALA A 291 7.91 -17.53 -1.16
N TYR A 292 9.12 -17.48 -0.58
CA TYR A 292 9.94 -16.26 -0.53
C TYR A 292 10.29 -15.74 -1.93
N ALA A 293 10.71 -16.63 -2.82
CA ALA A 293 10.99 -16.28 -4.21
C ALA A 293 9.71 -15.74 -4.89
N GLY A 294 8.57 -16.39 -4.65
CA GLY A 294 7.27 -15.96 -5.15
C GLY A 294 6.90 -14.55 -4.67
N PHE A 295 7.01 -14.26 -3.38
CA PHE A 295 6.73 -12.93 -2.83
C PHE A 295 7.72 -11.87 -3.33
N ALA A 296 8.99 -12.24 -3.55
CA ALA A 296 9.98 -11.35 -4.13
C ALA A 296 9.61 -10.96 -5.57
N VAL A 297 9.26 -11.92 -6.40
CA VAL A 297 8.84 -11.70 -7.79
C VAL A 297 7.54 -10.91 -7.86
N LEU A 298 6.56 -11.24 -6.99
CA LEU A 298 5.31 -10.50 -6.88
C LEU A 298 5.57 -9.04 -6.53
N GLY A 299 6.39 -8.78 -5.51
CA GLY A 299 6.70 -7.43 -5.05
C GLY A 299 7.39 -6.57 -6.10
N LEU A 300 8.34 -7.14 -6.84
CA LEU A 300 9.00 -6.45 -7.97
C LEU A 300 7.98 -6.00 -9.03
N GLY A 301 7.07 -6.88 -9.41
CA GLY A 301 6.07 -6.58 -10.42
C GLY A 301 5.02 -5.58 -9.93
N VAL A 302 4.35 -5.86 -8.80
CA VAL A 302 3.21 -5.05 -8.32
C VAL A 302 3.61 -3.62 -8.01
N SER A 303 4.88 -3.38 -7.65
CA SER A 303 5.42 -2.06 -7.30
C SER A 303 5.21 -0.99 -8.36
N VAL A 304 5.09 -1.36 -9.63
CA VAL A 304 4.95 -0.42 -10.76
C VAL A 304 3.58 -0.46 -11.44
N VAL A 305 2.71 -1.41 -11.10
CA VAL A 305 1.38 -1.55 -11.73
C VAL A 305 0.54 -0.29 -11.54
N ALA A 306 0.32 0.16 -10.32
CA ALA A 306 -0.47 1.35 -10.04
C ALA A 306 0.18 2.64 -10.59
N PRO A 307 1.49 2.92 -10.38
CA PRO A 307 2.16 4.07 -10.96
C PRO A 307 2.03 4.15 -12.49
N MET A 308 2.16 3.02 -13.20
CA MET A 308 2.02 2.99 -14.66
C MET A 308 0.61 3.29 -15.12
N ALA A 309 -0.40 2.74 -14.44
CA ALA A 309 -1.80 3.02 -14.75
C ALA A 309 -2.16 4.49 -14.50
N PHE A 310 -1.72 5.09 -13.39
CA PHE A 310 -1.89 6.52 -13.13
C PHE A 310 -1.22 7.40 -14.18
N SER A 311 0.02 7.08 -14.53
CA SER A 311 0.79 7.82 -15.55
C SER A 311 0.09 7.74 -16.90
N HIS A 312 -0.34 6.55 -17.33
CA HIS A 312 -1.03 6.32 -18.58
C HIS A 312 -2.34 7.13 -18.66
N VAL A 313 -3.21 7.03 -17.65
CA VAL A 313 -4.44 7.82 -17.61
C VAL A 313 -4.14 9.32 -17.60
N GLY A 314 -3.19 9.75 -16.78
CA GLY A 314 -2.82 11.18 -16.67
C GLY A 314 -2.30 11.79 -17.96
N ARG A 315 -1.64 11.00 -18.82
CA ARG A 315 -1.13 11.48 -20.14
C ARG A 315 -2.20 11.49 -21.23
N ASN A 316 -3.15 10.57 -21.16
CA ASN A 316 -4.19 10.41 -22.19
C ASN A 316 -5.46 11.23 -21.90
N VAL A 317 -5.42 12.13 -20.91
CA VAL A 317 -6.49 13.10 -20.65
C VAL A 317 -5.95 14.53 -20.76
N GLY A 318 -6.77 15.45 -21.28
CA GLY A 318 -6.39 16.87 -21.39
C GLY A 318 -6.06 17.47 -20.02
N ASN A 319 -5.17 18.46 -20.00
CA ASN A 319 -4.65 19.08 -18.76
C ASN A 319 -5.76 19.53 -17.80
N ARG A 320 -6.89 20.08 -18.31
CA ARG A 320 -8.02 20.51 -17.48
C ARG A 320 -8.78 19.37 -16.82
N ALA A 321 -8.79 18.17 -17.43
CA ALA A 321 -9.49 17.00 -16.94
C ALA A 321 -8.60 16.07 -16.10
N ARG A 322 -7.27 16.28 -16.10
CA ARG A 322 -6.29 15.37 -15.52
C ARG A 322 -6.54 15.09 -14.05
N THR A 323 -6.69 16.13 -13.23
CA THR A 323 -6.90 15.98 -11.79
C THR A 323 -8.19 15.22 -11.49
N ALA A 324 -9.28 15.53 -12.21
CA ALA A 324 -10.55 14.84 -12.05
C ALA A 324 -10.49 13.37 -12.52
N ALA A 325 -9.74 13.08 -13.59
CA ALA A 325 -9.54 11.72 -14.07
C ALA A 325 -8.75 10.88 -13.04
N ILE A 326 -7.62 11.41 -12.55
CA ILE A 326 -6.81 10.75 -11.52
C ILE A 326 -7.63 10.49 -10.25
N ALA A 327 -8.42 11.46 -9.78
CA ALA A 327 -9.29 11.26 -8.61
C ALA A 327 -10.31 10.13 -8.81
N ARG A 328 -10.95 10.04 -10.00
CA ARG A 328 -11.90 8.95 -10.31
C ARG A 328 -11.22 7.59 -10.42
N VAL A 329 -10.07 7.54 -11.05
CA VAL A 329 -9.25 6.32 -11.14
C VAL A 329 -8.80 5.87 -9.77
N SER A 330 -8.37 6.80 -8.90
CA SER A 330 -8.03 6.50 -7.52
C SER A 330 -9.21 5.92 -6.74
N MET A 331 -10.42 6.48 -6.88
CA MET A 331 -11.62 5.97 -6.20
C MET A 331 -11.91 4.50 -6.56
N ILE A 332 -11.78 4.15 -7.85
CA ILE A 332 -11.94 2.76 -8.29
C ILE A 332 -10.78 1.91 -7.74
N GLY A 333 -9.54 2.39 -7.86
CA GLY A 333 -8.35 1.67 -7.41
C GLY A 333 -8.35 1.37 -5.92
N TYR A 334 -8.64 2.36 -5.08
CA TYR A 334 -8.69 2.18 -3.62
C TYR A 334 -9.77 1.20 -3.16
N SER A 335 -10.82 0.93 -3.98
CA SER A 335 -11.77 -0.13 -3.64
C SER A 335 -11.13 -1.52 -3.58
N GLY A 336 -9.92 -1.71 -4.14
CA GLY A 336 -9.13 -2.91 -3.99
C GLY A 336 -8.75 -3.23 -2.54
N PHE A 337 -8.51 -2.22 -1.72
CA PHE A 337 -8.26 -2.39 -0.28
C PHE A 337 -9.49 -2.86 0.51
N PHE A 338 -10.70 -2.65 -0.03
CA PHE A 338 -11.94 -3.18 0.55
C PHE A 338 -12.21 -4.60 0.12
N ILE A 339 -12.07 -4.86 -1.19
CA ILE A 339 -12.44 -6.14 -1.78
C ILE A 339 -11.38 -7.20 -1.45
N GLY A 340 -10.10 -6.80 -1.42
CA GLY A 340 -8.98 -7.71 -1.23
C GLY A 340 -9.06 -8.56 0.05
N PRO A 341 -9.12 -7.96 1.24
CA PRO A 341 -9.10 -8.73 2.48
C PRO A 341 -10.25 -9.73 2.64
N PRO A 342 -11.53 -9.39 2.37
CA PRO A 342 -12.60 -10.39 2.40
C PRO A 342 -12.42 -11.50 1.37
N VAL A 343 -12.00 -11.18 0.14
CA VAL A 343 -11.74 -12.19 -0.89
C VAL A 343 -10.67 -13.17 -0.42
N MET A 344 -9.54 -12.67 0.09
CA MET A 344 -8.48 -13.50 0.66
C MET A 344 -8.99 -14.37 1.80
N GLY A 345 -9.77 -13.79 2.73
CA GLY A 345 -10.30 -14.49 3.88
C GLY A 345 -11.28 -15.60 3.51
N PHE A 346 -12.26 -15.32 2.68
CA PHE A 346 -13.28 -16.31 2.28
C PHE A 346 -12.71 -17.41 1.37
N VAL A 347 -11.82 -17.07 0.43
CA VAL A 347 -11.14 -18.09 -0.39
C VAL A 347 -10.25 -18.97 0.49
N SER A 348 -9.52 -18.35 1.44
CA SER A 348 -8.68 -19.09 2.39
C SER A 348 -9.50 -20.06 3.24
N GLU A 349 -10.67 -19.64 3.72
CA GLU A 349 -11.56 -20.47 4.52
C GLU A 349 -12.17 -21.64 3.72
N ALA A 350 -12.48 -21.40 2.46
CA ALA A 350 -13.11 -22.39 1.59
C ALA A 350 -12.15 -23.46 1.06
N ILE A 351 -10.96 -23.06 0.60
CA ILE A 351 -10.05 -23.94 -0.15
C ILE A 351 -8.57 -23.79 0.25
N GLY A 352 -8.28 -22.97 1.27
CA GLY A 352 -6.93 -22.78 1.78
C GLY A 352 -6.23 -21.51 1.28
N LEU A 353 -5.29 -21.04 2.11
CA LEU A 353 -4.65 -19.73 1.92
C LEU A 353 -3.74 -19.70 0.68
N GLY A 354 -3.10 -20.80 0.30
CA GLY A 354 -2.34 -20.88 -0.94
C GLY A 354 -3.19 -20.57 -2.17
N TRP A 355 -4.42 -21.10 -2.21
CA TRP A 355 -5.37 -20.84 -3.29
C TRP A 355 -5.87 -19.39 -3.35
N SER A 356 -5.85 -18.68 -2.22
CA SER A 356 -6.12 -17.23 -2.23
C SER A 356 -5.06 -16.47 -3.02
N PHE A 357 -3.77 -16.83 -2.89
CA PHE A 357 -2.70 -16.26 -3.71
C PHE A 357 -2.80 -16.69 -5.17
N VAL A 358 -3.21 -17.92 -5.46
CA VAL A 358 -3.46 -18.40 -6.84
C VAL A 358 -4.60 -17.59 -7.48
N ALA A 359 -5.69 -17.36 -6.77
CA ALA A 359 -6.79 -16.51 -7.26
C ALA A 359 -6.32 -15.08 -7.56
N MET A 360 -5.45 -14.52 -6.68
CA MET A 360 -4.85 -13.22 -6.91
C MET A 360 -3.95 -13.20 -8.14
N GLY A 361 -3.17 -14.27 -8.37
CA GLY A 361 -2.40 -14.47 -9.60
C GLY A 361 -3.28 -14.46 -10.85
N GLY A 362 -4.43 -15.11 -10.80
CA GLY A 362 -5.43 -15.09 -11.86
C GLY A 362 -5.97 -13.68 -12.15
N ALA A 363 -6.27 -12.90 -11.10
CA ALA A 363 -6.68 -11.51 -11.23
C ALA A 363 -5.59 -10.63 -11.87
N LEU A 364 -4.32 -10.85 -11.53
CA LEU A 364 -3.20 -10.14 -12.14
C LEU A 364 -3.03 -10.51 -13.63
N LEU A 365 -3.23 -11.77 -14.02
CA LEU A 365 -3.25 -12.16 -15.43
C LEU A 365 -4.38 -11.52 -16.22
N PHE A 366 -5.51 -11.23 -15.58
CA PHE A 366 -6.59 -10.47 -16.22
C PHE A 366 -6.13 -9.06 -16.63
N ILE A 367 -5.24 -8.43 -15.84
CA ILE A 367 -4.59 -7.18 -16.27
C ILE A 367 -3.81 -7.42 -17.57
N THR A 368 -2.95 -8.45 -17.59
CA THR A 368 -2.04 -8.72 -18.71
C THR A 368 -2.77 -9.02 -20.00
N PHE A 369 -3.76 -9.91 -19.96
CA PHE A 369 -4.39 -10.45 -21.16
C PHE A 369 -5.67 -9.73 -21.59
N ILE A 370 -6.30 -8.97 -20.69
CA ILE A 370 -7.57 -8.30 -20.98
C ILE A 370 -7.46 -6.78 -20.82
N LEU A 371 -7.08 -6.27 -19.65
CA LEU A 371 -7.14 -4.83 -19.40
C LEU A 371 -6.07 -4.05 -20.18
N ALA A 372 -4.83 -4.55 -20.23
CA ALA A 372 -3.75 -3.90 -20.96
C ALA A 372 -4.00 -3.86 -22.49
N PRO A 373 -4.43 -4.95 -23.16
CA PRO A 373 -4.86 -4.90 -24.56
C PRO A 373 -6.02 -3.93 -24.82
N LEU A 374 -7.02 -3.86 -23.91
CA LEU A 374 -8.13 -2.92 -24.04
C LEU A 374 -7.67 -1.46 -23.92
N LEU A 375 -6.74 -1.15 -22.99
CA LEU A 375 -6.11 0.16 -22.89
C LEU A 375 -5.37 0.52 -24.19
N ALA A 376 -4.57 -0.40 -24.73
CA ALA A 376 -3.87 -0.21 -26.00
C ALA A 376 -4.82 0.00 -27.20
N ALA A 377 -5.97 -0.65 -27.19
CA ALA A 377 -6.98 -0.44 -28.23
C ALA A 377 -7.66 0.93 -28.16
N GLN A 378 -7.84 1.47 -26.93
CA GLN A 378 -8.37 2.82 -26.74
C GLN A 378 -7.41 3.90 -27.24
N ASP A 379 -6.09 3.76 -26.99
CA ASP A 379 -5.07 4.70 -27.48
C ASP A 379 -5.12 4.82 -29.02
N ARG A 380 -5.20 3.66 -29.70
CA ARG A 380 -5.30 3.63 -31.18
C ARG A 380 -6.52 4.34 -31.72
N ARG A 381 -7.66 4.26 -31.03
CA ARG A 381 -8.91 4.96 -31.45
C ARG A 381 -8.83 6.46 -31.20
N GLY A 382 -8.20 6.89 -30.12
CA GLY A 382 -8.01 8.31 -29.81
C GLY A 382 -7.04 9.04 -30.73
N HIS A 383 -6.15 8.32 -31.46
CA HIS A 383 -5.22 8.90 -32.45
C HIS A 383 -5.76 8.84 -33.89
N ALA A 384 -6.87 8.12 -34.13
CA ALA A 384 -7.49 7.95 -35.45
C ALA A 384 -8.70 8.88 -35.69
N GLY A 385 -9.14 9.63 -34.69
CA GLY A 385 -10.21 10.61 -34.72
C GLY A 385 -9.71 11.98 -34.33
#